data_a666c3ec63f45cdd78a5648fd277a49a
#
_entry.id   a666c3ec63f45cdd78a5648fd277a49a
#
_cell.length_a   1.000
_cell.length_b   1.000
_cell.length_c   1.000
_cell.angle_alpha   90.00
_cell.angle_beta   90.00
_cell.angle_gamma   90.00
#
_symmetry.space_group_name_H-M   'P 1'
#
loop_
_entity.id
_entity.type
_entity.pdbx_description
1 polymer ?
#
loop_
_entity_poly.entity_id
_entity_poly.type
_entity_poly.pdbx_seq_one_letter_code
_entity_poly.pdbx_strand_id
1 'polypeptide(L)'
;RSKAQLIGEALSPNTPIPVDRETSAALAEIIDRLPAGALKDRLNACRGQAPKVSSFSIGHRGAPMMFPEHTVESNLAAAAMGAGVLECDVSFTADKQLVCRHAQNDLHTTTNILSTPLAAKCTTPFAPAANGEKAAAECRTSDLTLAEFQTLKPKMDSSDPTATTVEDYMKGNAAFRTDLYTNGAHLMTHAESIQLFKALGAKFTPELKEAIVDMPFDGYTTEDYAQAIVDEYKAAGIPASDVHLQTFEMEHMDHWLKAEPEFAATAVYLVD
;
A
#
# COMPACT_ATOMS: atom_id res chain seq x y z
N ARG A 1 -15.90 -1.65 11.50
CA ARG A 1 -16.13 -0.28 10.97
C ARG A 1 -16.02 -0.30 9.47
N SER A 2 -16.79 0.51 8.76
CA SER A 2 -16.60 0.67 7.31
C SER A 2 -15.40 1.57 7.00
N LYS A 3 -14.83 1.45 5.79
CA LYS A 3 -13.76 2.32 5.30
C LYS A 3 -14.13 3.81 5.43
N ALA A 4 -15.34 4.18 5.04
CA ALA A 4 -15.82 5.56 5.15
C ALA A 4 -15.90 6.04 6.60
N GLN A 5 -16.26 5.17 7.55
CA GLN A 5 -16.25 5.50 8.98
C GLN A 5 -14.82 5.72 9.50
N LEU A 6 -13.86 4.87 9.12
CA LEU A 6 -12.46 5.00 9.53
C LEU A 6 -11.83 6.29 9.00
N ILE A 7 -12.05 6.61 7.72
CA ILE A 7 -11.57 7.86 7.12
C ILE A 7 -12.29 9.06 7.76
N GLY A 8 -13.60 8.98 7.97
CA GLY A 8 -14.39 10.03 8.61
C GLY A 8 -14.00 10.28 10.07
N GLU A 9 -13.68 9.23 10.83
CA GLU A 9 -13.16 9.35 12.21
C GLU A 9 -11.77 10.00 12.21
N ALA A 10 -10.90 9.66 11.27
CA ALA A 10 -9.60 10.31 11.11
C ALA A 10 -9.72 11.80 10.77
N LEU A 11 -10.78 12.22 10.07
CA LEU A 11 -11.08 13.62 9.75
C LEU A 11 -11.68 14.41 10.94
N SER A 12 -12.01 13.77 12.05
CA SER A 12 -12.58 14.45 13.22
C SER A 12 -11.49 15.11 14.04
N PRO A 13 -11.49 16.46 14.22
CA PRO A 13 -10.35 17.22 14.77
C PRO A 13 -10.00 16.93 16.23
N ASN A 14 -10.75 16.08 16.92
CA ASN A 14 -10.54 15.73 18.33
C ASN A 14 -10.46 14.23 18.62
N THR A 15 -10.36 13.38 17.60
CA THR A 15 -10.21 11.94 17.83
C THR A 15 -8.71 11.66 17.93
N PRO A 16 -8.17 11.29 19.10
CA PRO A 16 -6.82 10.71 19.15
C PRO A 16 -6.86 9.50 18.22
N ILE A 17 -5.92 9.42 17.29
CA ILE A 17 -5.70 8.18 16.55
C ILE A 17 -5.52 7.12 17.62
N PRO A 18 -6.40 6.14 17.76
CA PRO A 18 -6.21 5.13 18.77
C PRO A 18 -4.91 4.41 18.41
N VAL A 19 -3.86 4.65 19.18
CA VAL A 19 -2.76 3.69 19.26
C VAL A 19 -3.43 2.46 19.80
N ASP A 20 -3.81 1.58 18.89
CA ASP A 20 -4.55 0.39 19.25
C ASP A 20 -3.71 -0.37 20.28
N ARG A 21 -4.35 -0.83 21.35
CA ARG A 21 -3.73 -1.73 22.33
C ARG A 21 -3.06 -2.92 21.65
N GLU A 22 -3.60 -3.35 20.50
CA GLU A 22 -3.09 -4.43 19.68
C GLU A 22 -1.76 -4.09 19.02
N THR A 23 -1.59 -2.89 18.43
CA THR A 23 -0.32 -2.43 17.87
C THR A 23 0.77 -2.32 18.94
N SER A 24 0.42 -1.78 20.10
CA SER A 24 1.35 -1.70 21.23
C SER A 24 1.71 -3.07 21.79
N ALA A 25 0.76 -4.02 21.83
CA ALA A 25 0.99 -5.39 22.28
C ALA A 25 1.89 -6.16 21.31
N ALA A 26 1.68 -6.00 19.99
CA ALA A 26 2.50 -6.65 18.97
C ALA A 26 3.95 -6.13 18.99
N LEU A 27 4.16 -4.83 19.14
CA LEU A 27 5.51 -4.26 19.31
C LEU A 27 6.19 -4.80 20.57
N ALA A 28 5.44 -4.92 21.68
CA ALA A 28 5.96 -5.50 22.92
C ALA A 28 6.37 -6.96 22.72
N GLU A 29 5.57 -7.76 22.02
CA GLU A 29 5.89 -9.15 21.71
C GLU A 29 7.13 -9.29 20.85
N ILE A 30 7.32 -8.42 19.85
CA ILE A 30 8.53 -8.39 19.01
C ILE A 30 9.77 -8.12 19.90
N ILE A 31 9.70 -7.15 20.80
CA ILE A 31 10.78 -6.84 21.73
C ILE A 31 11.06 -8.02 22.66
N ASP A 32 10.03 -8.71 23.15
CA ASP A 32 10.19 -9.86 24.04
C ASP A 32 10.92 -11.03 23.36
N ARG A 33 10.75 -11.20 22.07
CA ARG A 33 11.41 -12.25 21.26
C ARG A 33 12.87 -11.92 20.91
N LEU A 34 13.32 -10.68 21.07
CA LEU A 34 14.71 -10.34 20.81
C LEU A 34 15.65 -11.05 21.80
N PRO A 35 16.85 -11.48 21.38
CA PRO A 35 17.90 -11.93 22.28
C PRO A 35 18.22 -10.88 23.34
N ALA A 36 18.63 -11.30 24.54
CA ALA A 36 19.10 -10.39 25.56
C ALA A 36 20.31 -9.59 25.05
N GLY A 37 20.35 -8.29 25.35
CA GLY A 37 21.42 -7.39 24.93
C GLY A 37 20.99 -5.94 24.87
N ALA A 38 21.95 -5.07 24.60
CA ALA A 38 21.77 -3.61 24.64
C ALA A 38 20.62 -3.09 23.75
N LEU A 39 20.35 -3.73 22.60
CA LEU A 39 19.22 -3.35 21.75
C LEU A 39 17.88 -3.62 22.45
N LYS A 40 17.72 -4.82 23.02
CA LYS A 40 16.51 -5.19 23.77
C LYS A 40 16.29 -4.26 24.96
N ASP A 41 17.36 -3.93 25.68
CA ASP A 41 17.29 -3.04 26.86
C ASP A 41 16.85 -1.62 26.45
N ARG A 42 17.40 -1.08 25.34
CA ARG A 42 17.00 0.22 24.80
C ARG A 42 15.54 0.24 24.35
N LEU A 43 15.08 -0.80 23.68
CA LEU A 43 13.69 -0.90 23.22
C LEU A 43 12.73 -1.08 24.42
N ASN A 44 13.12 -1.84 25.44
CA ASN A 44 12.36 -1.96 26.69
C ASN A 44 12.20 -0.62 27.41
N ALA A 45 13.21 0.23 27.37
CA ALA A 45 13.12 1.58 27.97
C ALA A 45 12.11 2.49 27.25
N CYS A 46 11.71 2.16 26.01
CA CYS A 46 10.68 2.88 25.26
C CYS A 46 9.26 2.35 25.52
N ARG A 47 9.09 1.23 26.22
CA ARG A 47 7.77 0.67 26.51
C ARG A 47 6.90 1.64 27.29
N GLY A 48 5.66 1.77 26.89
CA GLY A 48 4.70 2.65 27.53
C GLY A 48 4.87 4.15 27.22
N GLN A 49 5.88 4.50 26.40
CA GLN A 49 6.01 5.87 25.91
C GLN A 49 5.09 6.06 24.68
N ALA A 50 4.41 7.19 24.60
CA ALA A 50 3.66 7.55 23.41
C ALA A 50 4.62 7.78 22.22
N PRO A 51 4.33 7.23 21.04
CA PRO A 51 5.11 7.50 19.85
C PRO A 51 5.14 9.01 19.53
N LYS A 52 6.28 9.49 19.09
CA LYS A 52 6.44 10.88 18.62
C LYS A 52 6.42 10.87 17.10
N VAL A 53 5.60 11.73 16.52
CA VAL A 53 5.58 11.92 15.07
C VAL A 53 6.94 12.44 14.61
N SER A 54 7.50 11.81 13.58
CA SER A 54 8.78 12.19 12.97
C SER A 54 8.56 12.49 11.49
N SER A 55 8.91 13.69 11.06
CA SER A 55 8.89 14.08 9.64
C SER A 55 9.95 13.36 8.79
N PHE A 56 10.83 12.58 9.41
CA PHE A 56 11.84 11.74 8.77
C PHE A 56 11.35 10.30 8.56
N SER A 57 10.40 9.84 9.36
CA SER A 57 9.93 8.46 9.33
C SER A 57 8.84 8.28 8.28
N ILE A 58 9.03 7.34 7.36
CA ILE A 58 8.09 6.96 6.32
C ILE A 58 7.41 5.64 6.70
N GLY A 59 6.09 5.61 6.65
CA GLY A 59 5.30 4.39 6.71
C GLY A 59 5.27 3.72 5.34
N HIS A 60 6.36 3.00 4.99
CA HIS A 60 6.52 2.28 3.71
C HIS A 60 5.43 1.22 3.55
N ARG A 61 4.48 1.43 2.64
CA ARG A 61 3.24 0.63 2.47
C ARG A 61 2.35 0.60 3.72
N GLY A 62 2.52 1.57 4.64
CA GLY A 62 1.94 1.58 5.97
C GLY A 62 2.76 0.78 6.99
N ALA A 63 2.15 -0.22 7.64
CA ALA A 63 2.78 -1.14 8.59
C ALA A 63 2.69 -2.60 8.09
N PRO A 64 3.37 -2.97 6.97
CA PRO A 64 3.14 -4.21 6.23
C PRO A 64 3.68 -5.47 6.93
N MET A 65 4.38 -5.32 8.04
CA MET A 65 4.79 -6.45 8.90
C MET A 65 3.62 -7.03 9.69
N MET A 66 2.55 -6.26 9.87
CA MET A 66 1.43 -6.59 10.74
C MET A 66 0.08 -6.55 10.02
N PHE A 67 -0.07 -5.67 9.03
CA PHE A 67 -1.31 -5.44 8.29
C PHE A 67 -1.08 -5.68 6.80
N PRO A 68 -2.12 -6.06 6.04
CA PRO A 68 -2.02 -6.05 4.59
C PRO A 68 -1.57 -4.68 4.09
N GLU A 69 -0.59 -4.67 3.21
CA GLU A 69 0.02 -3.44 2.70
C GLU A 69 -0.98 -2.54 1.97
N HIS A 70 -0.73 -1.23 1.97
CA HIS A 70 -1.55 -0.22 1.29
C HIS A 70 -3.03 -0.24 1.67
N THR A 71 -3.35 -0.69 2.88
CA THR A 71 -4.71 -0.63 3.43
C THR A 71 -4.90 0.57 4.36
N VAL A 72 -6.15 0.92 4.62
CA VAL A 72 -6.51 1.96 5.61
C VAL A 72 -5.86 1.63 6.95
N GLU A 73 -6.01 0.39 7.42
CA GLU A 73 -5.55 -0.08 8.72
C GLU A 73 -4.02 -0.07 8.83
N SER A 74 -3.33 -0.48 7.76
CA SER A 74 -1.87 -0.42 7.69
C SER A 74 -1.35 1.00 7.87
N ASN A 75 -1.96 1.97 7.21
CA ASN A 75 -1.56 3.37 7.30
C ASN A 75 -1.96 4.02 8.64
N LEU A 76 -3.13 3.67 9.20
CA LEU A 76 -3.51 4.07 10.56
C LEU A 76 -2.48 3.58 11.59
N ALA A 77 -2.05 2.33 11.47
CA ALA A 77 -1.04 1.77 12.36
C ALA A 77 0.32 2.47 12.22
N ALA A 78 0.78 2.75 10.99
CA ALA A 78 2.02 3.48 10.74
C ALA A 78 1.99 4.88 11.36
N ALA A 79 0.89 5.62 11.15
CA ALA A 79 0.69 6.95 11.76
C ALA A 79 0.69 6.87 13.30
N ALA A 80 0.00 5.86 13.87
CA ALA A 80 -0.02 5.63 15.31
C ALA A 80 1.38 5.32 15.88
N MET A 81 2.25 4.68 15.10
CA MET A 81 3.66 4.44 15.45
C MET A 81 4.55 5.66 15.27
N GLY A 82 4.04 6.77 14.75
CA GLY A 82 4.75 8.04 14.63
C GLY A 82 5.34 8.32 13.24
N ALA A 83 4.93 7.61 12.20
CA ALA A 83 5.28 7.97 10.83
C ALA A 83 4.68 9.33 10.47
N GLY A 84 5.52 10.30 10.13
CA GLY A 84 5.09 11.63 9.69
C GLY A 84 4.93 11.76 8.19
N VAL A 85 5.34 10.73 7.43
CA VAL A 85 5.15 10.59 5.99
C VAL A 85 4.52 9.23 5.72
N LEU A 86 3.50 9.18 4.87
CA LEU A 86 2.82 7.93 4.50
C LEU A 86 2.89 7.71 3.00
N GLU A 87 2.87 6.44 2.62
CA GLU A 87 3.07 6.00 1.25
C GLU A 87 1.85 5.33 0.66
N CYS A 88 1.62 5.59 -0.62
CA CYS A 88 0.74 4.83 -1.50
C CYS A 88 1.51 4.57 -2.80
N ASP A 89 1.89 3.32 -3.05
CA ASP A 89 2.31 2.91 -4.38
C ASP A 89 1.10 2.90 -5.29
N VAL A 90 1.20 3.53 -6.44
CA VAL A 90 0.07 3.84 -7.29
C VAL A 90 0.12 3.03 -8.58
N SER A 91 -0.94 2.31 -8.87
CA SER A 91 -1.24 1.70 -10.16
C SER A 91 -2.65 2.07 -10.61
N PHE A 92 -3.07 1.68 -11.82
CA PHE A 92 -4.38 2.04 -12.35
C PHE A 92 -5.23 0.81 -12.71
N THR A 93 -6.55 0.99 -12.66
CA THR A 93 -7.57 0.01 -13.04
C THR A 93 -7.90 0.07 -14.55
N ALA A 94 -8.69 -0.87 -15.06
CA ALA A 94 -9.15 -0.89 -16.45
C ALA A 94 -9.85 0.42 -16.87
N ASP A 95 -10.57 1.05 -15.94
CA ASP A 95 -11.23 2.34 -16.11
C ASP A 95 -10.37 3.54 -15.66
N LYS A 96 -9.03 3.35 -15.60
CA LYS A 96 -8.01 4.38 -15.39
C LYS A 96 -8.15 5.11 -14.03
N GLN A 97 -8.70 4.44 -13.02
CA GLN A 97 -8.75 4.96 -11.65
C GLN A 97 -7.50 4.57 -10.88
N LEU A 98 -6.91 5.50 -10.14
CA LEU A 98 -5.70 5.25 -9.37
C LEU A 98 -6.00 4.50 -8.06
N VAL A 99 -5.24 3.45 -7.80
CA VAL A 99 -5.39 2.60 -6.60
C VAL A 99 -4.04 2.38 -5.92
N CYS A 100 -4.06 2.19 -4.61
CA CYS A 100 -2.85 1.93 -3.84
C CYS A 100 -2.47 0.45 -3.93
N ARG A 101 -1.56 0.10 -4.86
CA ARG A 101 -0.97 -1.23 -5.01
C ARG A 101 0.50 -1.15 -5.39
N HIS A 102 1.33 -1.99 -4.77
CA HIS A 102 2.77 -2.02 -4.98
C HIS A 102 3.17 -2.34 -6.42
N ALA A 103 2.40 -3.17 -7.10
CA ALA A 103 2.58 -3.44 -8.52
C ALA A 103 1.22 -3.58 -9.21
N GLN A 104 1.20 -3.26 -10.51
CA GLN A 104 -0.02 -3.42 -11.30
C GLN A 104 -0.48 -4.89 -11.35
N ASN A 105 0.42 -5.85 -11.19
CA ASN A 105 0.19 -7.29 -11.31
C ASN A 105 0.25 -8.06 -9.98
N ASP A 106 0.03 -7.43 -8.83
CA ASP A 106 0.19 -8.05 -7.52
C ASP A 106 -1.11 -8.58 -6.88
N LEU A 107 -2.26 -8.44 -7.54
CA LEU A 107 -3.55 -8.77 -6.92
C LEU A 107 -3.68 -10.23 -6.47
N HIS A 108 -2.99 -11.16 -7.13
CA HIS A 108 -3.01 -12.58 -6.78
C HIS A 108 -2.23 -12.91 -5.50
N THR A 109 -1.28 -12.05 -5.08
CA THR A 109 -0.50 -12.22 -3.85
C THR A 109 -0.99 -11.34 -2.72
N THR A 110 -1.67 -10.23 -3.02
CA THR A 110 -2.06 -9.19 -2.05
C THR A 110 -3.54 -9.13 -1.74
N THR A 111 -4.37 -9.90 -2.48
CA THR A 111 -5.82 -9.95 -2.29
C THR A 111 -6.37 -11.37 -2.37
N ASN A 112 -7.67 -11.51 -2.11
CA ASN A 112 -8.38 -12.77 -2.25
C ASN A 112 -8.90 -13.05 -3.67
N ILE A 113 -8.42 -12.35 -4.70
CA ILE A 113 -8.97 -12.41 -6.06
C ILE A 113 -9.14 -13.83 -6.59
N LEU A 114 -8.12 -14.70 -6.36
CA LEU A 114 -8.13 -16.09 -6.86
C LEU A 114 -9.26 -16.95 -6.26
N SER A 115 -9.82 -16.56 -5.13
CA SER A 115 -10.96 -17.23 -4.49
C SER A 115 -12.31 -16.57 -4.81
N THR A 116 -12.34 -15.65 -5.77
CA THR A 116 -13.55 -14.93 -6.20
C THR A 116 -13.85 -15.21 -7.67
N PRO A 117 -15.07 -14.91 -8.16
CA PRO A 117 -15.38 -14.98 -9.59
C PRO A 117 -14.47 -14.10 -10.47
N LEU A 118 -13.82 -13.07 -9.91
CA LEU A 118 -12.91 -12.19 -10.64
C LEU A 118 -11.60 -12.89 -11.03
N ALA A 119 -11.29 -14.06 -10.46
CA ALA A 119 -10.16 -14.89 -10.91
C ALA A 119 -10.20 -15.19 -12.41
N ALA A 120 -11.40 -15.24 -13.00
CA ALA A 120 -11.57 -15.46 -14.45
C ALA A 120 -11.07 -14.29 -15.31
N LYS A 121 -10.85 -13.11 -14.71
CA LYS A 121 -10.31 -11.91 -15.39
C LYS A 121 -8.79 -11.80 -15.30
N CYS A 122 -8.14 -12.60 -14.46
CA CYS A 122 -6.69 -12.54 -14.33
C CYS A 122 -5.98 -12.79 -15.65
N THR A 123 -4.98 -12.00 -15.95
CA THR A 123 -4.14 -12.13 -17.15
C THR A 123 -3.57 -13.53 -17.29
N THR A 124 -3.10 -14.13 -16.17
CA THR A 124 -2.68 -15.53 -16.11
C THR A 124 -3.48 -16.25 -15.01
N PRO A 125 -4.33 -17.23 -15.37
CA PRO A 125 -5.03 -18.06 -14.40
C PRO A 125 -4.09 -18.81 -13.48
N PHE A 126 -4.57 -19.15 -12.29
CA PHE A 126 -3.80 -20.00 -11.37
C PHE A 126 -3.39 -21.30 -12.03
N ALA A 127 -2.08 -21.59 -12.00
CA ALA A 127 -1.47 -22.85 -12.39
C ALA A 127 -0.86 -23.50 -11.13
N PRO A 128 -1.22 -24.75 -10.79
CA PRO A 128 -0.65 -25.45 -9.64
C PRO A 128 0.81 -25.83 -9.87
N ALA A 129 1.56 -26.01 -8.80
CA ALA A 129 2.91 -26.56 -8.87
C ALA A 129 2.84 -28.00 -9.44
N ALA A 130 3.60 -28.26 -10.49
CA ALA A 130 3.66 -29.58 -11.14
C ALA A 130 4.96 -29.76 -11.94
N ASN A 131 5.46 -30.99 -12.03
CA ASN A 131 6.61 -31.35 -12.90
C ASN A 131 7.87 -30.47 -12.70
N GLY A 132 8.11 -29.96 -11.48
CA GLY A 132 9.22 -29.08 -11.18
C GLY A 132 8.96 -27.58 -11.40
N GLU A 133 7.82 -27.22 -12.00
CA GLU A 133 7.37 -25.83 -12.13
C GLU A 133 6.67 -25.36 -10.86
N LYS A 134 6.88 -24.09 -10.51
CA LYS A 134 6.24 -23.44 -9.36
C LYS A 134 4.78 -23.10 -9.65
N ALA A 135 3.96 -23.09 -8.61
CA ALA A 135 2.63 -22.50 -8.70
C ALA A 135 2.73 -21.02 -9.08
N ALA A 136 1.85 -20.55 -9.95
CA ALA A 136 1.85 -19.20 -10.47
C ALA A 136 0.44 -18.70 -10.79
N ALA A 137 0.27 -17.38 -10.75
CA ALA A 137 -0.87 -16.65 -11.27
C ALA A 137 -0.43 -15.22 -11.56
N GLU A 138 -1.18 -14.49 -12.38
CA GLU A 138 -0.99 -13.05 -12.56
C GLU A 138 -2.34 -12.36 -12.71
N CYS A 139 -2.66 -11.48 -11.77
CA CYS A 139 -3.89 -10.71 -11.79
C CYS A 139 -3.53 -9.22 -11.65
N ARG A 140 -3.92 -8.44 -12.65
CA ARG A 140 -3.55 -7.02 -12.76
C ARG A 140 -4.68 -6.11 -12.26
N THR A 141 -4.33 -4.96 -11.73
CA THR A 141 -5.31 -3.91 -11.42
C THR A 141 -6.04 -3.49 -12.69
N SER A 142 -5.34 -3.45 -13.82
CA SER A 142 -5.88 -3.16 -15.17
C SER A 142 -6.78 -4.26 -15.76
N ASP A 143 -6.87 -5.43 -15.13
CA ASP A 143 -7.86 -6.47 -15.49
C ASP A 143 -9.28 -6.13 -14.96
N LEU A 144 -9.37 -5.20 -13.99
CA LEU A 144 -10.57 -4.90 -13.22
C LEU A 144 -10.97 -3.43 -13.34
N THR A 145 -12.26 -3.16 -13.32
CA THR A 145 -12.76 -1.80 -13.03
C THR A 145 -12.55 -1.47 -11.55
N LEU A 146 -12.59 -0.18 -11.21
CA LEU A 146 -12.52 0.26 -9.81
C LEU A 146 -13.61 -0.40 -8.95
N ALA A 147 -14.83 -0.48 -9.47
CA ALA A 147 -15.95 -1.10 -8.76
C ALA A 147 -15.68 -2.58 -8.42
N GLU A 148 -15.06 -3.32 -9.33
CA GLU A 148 -14.66 -4.71 -9.09
C GLU A 148 -13.49 -4.80 -8.11
N PHE A 149 -12.46 -3.97 -8.27
CA PHE A 149 -11.32 -3.88 -7.35
C PHE A 149 -11.79 -3.65 -5.90
N GLN A 150 -12.76 -2.76 -5.69
CA GLN A 150 -13.30 -2.46 -4.36
C GLN A 150 -14.07 -3.61 -3.70
N THR A 151 -14.42 -4.66 -4.44
CA THR A 151 -15.03 -5.86 -3.85
C THR A 151 -14.01 -6.83 -3.26
N LEU A 152 -12.73 -6.69 -3.60
CA LEU A 152 -11.67 -7.56 -3.13
C LEU A 152 -11.36 -7.31 -1.64
N LYS A 153 -10.88 -8.37 -1.00
CA LYS A 153 -10.36 -8.30 0.38
C LYS A 153 -8.84 -8.37 0.34
N PRO A 154 -8.14 -7.45 0.99
CA PRO A 154 -6.69 -7.52 1.09
C PRO A 154 -6.26 -8.71 1.96
N LYS A 155 -5.07 -9.22 1.69
CA LYS A 155 -4.37 -10.21 2.50
C LYS A 155 -2.90 -9.81 2.64
N MET A 156 -2.17 -10.43 3.54
CA MET A 156 -0.72 -10.26 3.62
C MET A 156 -0.10 -10.68 2.29
N ASP A 157 0.78 -9.83 1.74
CA ASP A 157 1.46 -10.13 0.48
C ASP A 157 2.28 -11.40 0.60
N SER A 158 1.84 -12.44 -0.08
CA SER A 158 2.47 -13.77 -0.04
C SER A 158 1.85 -14.72 -1.05
N SER A 159 2.64 -15.70 -1.47
CA SER A 159 2.19 -16.87 -2.22
C SER A 159 3.03 -18.09 -1.86
N ASP A 160 2.45 -19.29 -1.89
CA ASP A 160 3.20 -20.53 -1.77
C ASP A 160 3.55 -21.08 -3.17
N PRO A 161 4.81 -21.02 -3.59
CA PRO A 161 5.22 -21.50 -4.90
C PRO A 161 5.13 -23.03 -5.05
N THR A 162 4.88 -23.77 -3.98
CA THR A 162 4.76 -25.23 -4.00
C THR A 162 3.31 -25.71 -4.01
N ALA A 163 2.35 -24.76 -3.96
CA ALA A 163 0.94 -25.06 -3.82
C ALA A 163 0.34 -25.78 -5.03
N THR A 164 -0.57 -26.71 -4.75
CA THR A 164 -1.35 -27.42 -5.78
C THR A 164 -2.82 -26.96 -5.81
N THR A 165 -3.22 -26.11 -4.86
CA THR A 165 -4.55 -25.51 -4.79
C THR A 165 -4.44 -24.01 -4.63
N VAL A 166 -5.51 -23.26 -5.03
CA VAL A 166 -5.62 -21.82 -4.81
C VAL A 166 -5.56 -21.48 -3.32
N GLU A 167 -6.23 -22.29 -2.49
CA GLU A 167 -6.27 -22.06 -1.04
C GLU A 167 -4.88 -22.10 -0.41
N ASP A 168 -4.07 -23.07 -0.76
CA ASP A 168 -2.71 -23.20 -0.24
C ASP A 168 -1.80 -22.12 -0.83
N TYR A 169 -1.96 -21.79 -2.12
CA TYR A 169 -1.22 -20.71 -2.77
C TYR A 169 -1.35 -19.38 -2.03
N MET A 170 -2.55 -19.04 -1.58
CA MET A 170 -2.81 -17.79 -0.85
C MET A 170 -2.29 -17.78 0.60
N LYS A 171 -1.82 -18.91 1.15
CA LYS A 171 -1.35 -19.03 2.55
C LYS A 171 0.16 -18.91 2.74
N GLY A 172 0.89 -18.49 1.72
CA GLY A 172 2.37 -18.46 1.73
C GLY A 172 3.01 -17.39 2.63
N ASN A 173 2.32 -16.86 3.65
CA ASN A 173 2.85 -15.79 4.49
C ASN A 173 4.14 -16.20 5.20
N ALA A 174 5.15 -15.34 5.18
CA ALA A 174 6.43 -15.59 5.82
C ALA A 174 6.30 -15.69 7.35
N ALA A 175 7.05 -16.60 7.97
CA ALA A 175 6.97 -16.88 9.40
C ALA A 175 7.29 -15.68 10.31
N PHE A 176 7.98 -14.65 9.79
CA PHE A 176 8.27 -13.42 10.52
C PHE A 176 7.16 -12.37 10.45
N ARG A 177 6.13 -12.59 9.62
CA ARG A 177 4.95 -11.73 9.50
C ARG A 177 3.75 -12.35 10.19
N THR A 178 2.98 -11.56 10.92
CA THR A 178 1.68 -11.99 11.43
C THR A 178 0.60 -11.80 10.36
N ASP A 179 -0.43 -12.65 10.39
CA ASP A 179 -1.66 -12.51 9.60
C ASP A 179 -2.89 -12.21 10.48
N LEU A 180 -2.68 -11.99 11.78
CA LEU A 180 -3.75 -11.79 12.77
C LEU A 180 -4.63 -10.57 12.46
N TYR A 181 -4.10 -9.54 11.78
CA TYR A 181 -4.78 -8.28 11.52
C TYR A 181 -5.30 -8.17 10.07
N THR A 182 -5.37 -9.28 9.36
CA THR A 182 -5.83 -9.32 7.96
C THR A 182 -7.33 -9.10 7.84
N ASN A 183 -8.12 -9.65 8.79
CA ASN A 183 -9.57 -9.57 8.74
C ASN A 183 -10.06 -8.14 8.99
N GLY A 184 -10.88 -7.63 8.04
CA GLY A 184 -11.47 -6.31 8.14
C GLY A 184 -10.60 -5.18 7.59
N ALA A 185 -9.45 -5.47 7.00
CA ALA A 185 -8.65 -4.48 6.29
C ALA A 185 -9.31 -4.04 4.97
N HIS A 186 -9.06 -2.79 4.55
CA HIS A 186 -9.73 -2.15 3.42
C HIS A 186 -8.71 -1.62 2.40
N LEU A 187 -8.91 -2.00 1.14
CA LEU A 187 -8.17 -1.43 0.01
C LEU A 187 -8.55 0.04 -0.18
N MET A 188 -7.62 0.81 -0.73
CA MET A 188 -7.82 2.25 -0.99
C MET A 188 -7.59 2.60 -2.45
N THR A 189 -8.32 3.60 -2.93
CA THR A 189 -7.89 4.41 -4.08
C THR A 189 -6.80 5.38 -3.64
N HIS A 190 -6.04 5.93 -4.59
CA HIS A 190 -5.07 6.98 -4.29
C HIS A 190 -5.76 8.24 -3.73
N ALA A 191 -6.90 8.64 -4.28
CA ALA A 191 -7.68 9.76 -3.75
C ALA A 191 -8.12 9.53 -2.28
N GLU A 192 -8.54 8.29 -1.92
CA GLU A 192 -8.86 7.95 -0.53
C GLU A 192 -7.63 8.00 0.39
N SER A 193 -6.46 7.57 -0.09
CA SER A 193 -5.21 7.66 0.67
C SER A 193 -4.83 9.12 0.95
N ILE A 194 -5.01 10.01 -0.03
CA ILE A 194 -4.76 11.46 0.16
C ILE A 194 -5.65 12.01 1.28
N GLN A 195 -6.95 11.69 1.28
CA GLN A 195 -7.85 12.14 2.34
C GLN A 195 -7.45 11.59 3.71
N LEU A 196 -7.12 10.30 3.78
CA LEU A 196 -6.68 9.66 5.02
C LEU A 196 -5.40 10.32 5.57
N PHE A 197 -4.35 10.45 4.74
CA PHE A 197 -3.05 10.98 5.18
C PHE A 197 -3.16 12.45 5.59
N LYS A 198 -3.94 13.24 4.85
CA LYS A 198 -4.27 14.63 5.21
C LYS A 198 -4.94 14.70 6.60
N ALA A 199 -5.91 13.82 6.86
CA ALA A 199 -6.60 13.75 8.15
C ALA A 199 -5.66 13.36 9.31
N LEU A 200 -4.66 12.54 9.04
CA LEU A 200 -3.64 12.12 9.99
C LEU A 200 -2.54 13.17 10.21
N GLY A 201 -2.56 14.27 9.44
CA GLY A 201 -1.53 15.30 9.48
C GLY A 201 -0.16 14.82 8.95
N ALA A 202 -0.14 13.76 8.15
CA ALA A 202 1.06 13.23 7.54
C ALA A 202 1.36 13.93 6.19
N LYS A 203 2.62 13.90 5.78
CA LYS A 203 3.05 14.20 4.41
C LYS A 203 2.94 12.95 3.54
N PHE A 204 3.20 13.12 2.25
CA PHE A 204 2.91 12.13 1.22
C PHE A 204 4.18 11.74 0.47
N THR A 205 4.38 10.45 0.27
CA THR A 205 5.44 9.93 -0.60
C THR A 205 4.89 8.84 -1.53
N PRO A 206 4.03 9.21 -2.50
CA PRO A 206 3.48 8.23 -3.43
C PRO A 206 4.54 7.78 -4.43
N GLU A 207 4.59 6.48 -4.74
CA GLU A 207 5.38 5.95 -5.82
C GLU A 207 4.50 5.62 -7.02
N LEU A 208 4.72 6.26 -8.15
CA LEU A 208 4.05 5.90 -9.40
C LEU A 208 4.74 4.67 -9.99
N LYS A 209 4.03 3.55 -9.97
CA LYS A 209 4.56 2.26 -10.40
C LYS A 209 4.59 2.15 -11.92
N GLU A 210 5.53 1.34 -12.43
CA GLU A 210 5.58 0.96 -13.83
C GLU A 210 4.24 0.38 -14.29
N ALA A 211 3.79 0.78 -15.47
CA ALA A 211 2.69 0.12 -16.16
C ALA A 211 3.17 -1.19 -16.78
N ILE A 212 2.63 -2.32 -16.31
CA ILE A 212 2.98 -3.65 -16.85
C ILE A 212 2.29 -3.92 -18.20
N VAL A 213 1.23 -3.17 -18.51
CA VAL A 213 0.55 -3.22 -19.81
C VAL A 213 1.24 -2.33 -20.82
N ASP A 214 1.09 -2.66 -22.12
CA ASP A 214 1.57 -1.79 -23.19
C ASP A 214 0.89 -0.42 -23.12
N MET A 215 1.70 0.64 -23.14
CA MET A 215 1.22 2.01 -23.19
C MET A 215 1.32 2.57 -24.63
N PRO A 216 0.30 3.33 -25.12
CA PRO A 216 -0.92 3.75 -24.41
C PRO A 216 -1.93 2.62 -24.20
N PHE A 217 -2.48 2.51 -23.01
CA PHE A 217 -3.51 1.53 -22.65
C PHE A 217 -4.91 2.10 -22.94
N ASP A 218 -5.58 1.61 -23.95
CA ASP A 218 -6.87 2.15 -24.42
C ASP A 218 -6.87 3.69 -24.54
N GLY A 219 -5.82 4.24 -25.16
CA GLY A 219 -5.62 5.67 -25.33
C GLY A 219 -5.09 6.43 -24.11
N TYR A 220 -4.91 5.77 -22.97
CA TYR A 220 -4.29 6.34 -21.76
C TYR A 220 -2.79 6.27 -21.89
N THR A 221 -2.14 7.43 -22.00
CA THR A 221 -0.70 7.50 -22.25
C THR A 221 0.10 7.47 -20.93
N THR A 222 1.42 7.25 -21.03
CA THR A 222 2.31 7.35 -19.86
C THR A 222 2.25 8.74 -19.23
N GLU A 223 2.15 9.79 -20.06
CA GLU A 223 2.01 11.17 -19.57
C GLU A 223 0.66 11.39 -18.87
N ASP A 224 -0.44 10.83 -19.39
CA ASP A 224 -1.75 10.90 -18.72
C ASP A 224 -1.69 10.23 -17.35
N TYR A 225 -1.02 9.09 -17.25
CA TYR A 225 -0.83 8.37 -16.00
C TYR A 225 0.04 9.16 -15.01
N ALA A 226 1.15 9.72 -15.47
CA ALA A 226 2.02 10.57 -14.66
C ALA A 226 1.34 11.88 -14.24
N GLN A 227 0.42 12.42 -15.05
CA GLN A 227 -0.36 13.61 -14.72
C GLN A 227 -1.45 13.30 -13.71
N ALA A 228 -2.13 12.16 -13.83
CA ALA A 228 -3.26 11.80 -12.98
C ALA A 228 -2.92 11.79 -11.48
N ILE A 229 -1.74 11.31 -11.10
CA ILE A 229 -1.32 11.30 -9.68
C ILE A 229 -1.20 12.73 -9.13
N VAL A 230 -0.69 13.68 -9.91
CA VAL A 230 -0.55 15.09 -9.51
C VAL A 230 -1.91 15.76 -9.44
N ASP A 231 -2.79 15.47 -10.39
CA ASP A 231 -4.13 16.07 -10.45
C ASP A 231 -4.97 15.72 -9.22
N GLU A 232 -4.84 14.48 -8.68
CA GLU A 232 -5.53 14.10 -7.44
C GLU A 232 -5.02 14.89 -6.22
N TYR A 233 -3.72 15.19 -6.12
CA TYR A 233 -3.16 16.06 -5.07
C TYR A 233 -3.67 17.49 -5.21
N LYS A 234 -3.69 18.04 -6.42
CA LYS A 234 -4.22 19.39 -6.72
C LYS A 234 -5.70 19.46 -6.36
N ALA A 235 -6.50 18.48 -6.77
CA ALA A 235 -7.93 18.41 -6.45
C ALA A 235 -8.19 18.37 -4.93
N ALA A 236 -7.31 17.72 -4.16
CA ALA A 236 -7.40 17.65 -2.71
C ALA A 236 -6.85 18.92 -1.99
N GLY A 237 -6.28 19.87 -2.74
CA GLY A 237 -5.66 21.08 -2.20
C GLY A 237 -4.42 20.80 -1.34
N ILE A 238 -3.62 19.81 -1.73
CA ILE A 238 -2.37 19.49 -1.04
C ILE A 238 -1.24 20.34 -1.63
N PRO A 239 -0.46 21.06 -0.79
CA PRO A 239 0.71 21.79 -1.27
C PRO A 239 1.76 20.84 -1.87
N ALA A 240 2.36 21.22 -3.00
CA ALA A 240 3.42 20.42 -3.63
C ALA A 240 4.60 20.15 -2.67
N SER A 241 4.91 21.08 -1.77
CA SER A 241 5.96 20.92 -0.74
C SER A 241 5.73 19.82 0.28
N ASP A 242 4.51 19.26 0.34
CA ASP A 242 4.15 18.16 1.25
C ASP A 242 4.12 16.81 0.52
N VAL A 243 4.39 16.80 -0.80
CA VAL A 243 4.34 15.60 -1.64
C VAL A 243 5.73 15.29 -2.19
N HIS A 244 6.23 14.09 -1.93
CA HIS A 244 7.48 13.57 -2.47
C HIS A 244 7.14 12.46 -3.47
N LEU A 245 6.87 12.83 -4.72
CA LEU A 245 6.62 11.85 -5.79
C LEU A 245 7.83 10.95 -5.96
N GLN A 246 7.60 9.66 -6.15
CA GLN A 246 8.64 8.66 -6.40
C GLN A 246 8.34 7.90 -7.69
N THR A 247 9.39 7.50 -8.41
CA THR A 247 9.28 6.60 -9.56
C THR A 247 10.64 6.01 -9.92
N PHE A 248 10.63 4.78 -10.45
CA PHE A 248 11.78 4.19 -11.15
C PHE A 248 11.80 4.55 -12.64
N GLU A 249 10.71 5.14 -13.18
CA GLU A 249 10.55 5.43 -14.60
C GLU A 249 10.96 6.85 -14.94
N MET A 250 11.96 6.98 -15.83
CA MET A 250 12.44 8.30 -16.28
C MET A 250 11.35 9.07 -17.03
N GLU A 251 10.47 8.39 -17.75
CA GLU A 251 9.38 9.03 -18.50
C GLU A 251 8.40 9.75 -17.55
N HIS A 252 8.09 9.18 -16.40
CA HIS A 252 7.29 9.86 -15.37
C HIS A 252 7.98 11.10 -14.84
N MET A 253 9.29 10.96 -14.50
CA MET A 253 10.10 12.07 -13.99
C MET A 253 10.20 13.20 -15.03
N ASP A 254 10.45 12.87 -16.29
CA ASP A 254 10.52 13.85 -17.39
C ASP A 254 9.20 14.61 -17.57
N HIS A 255 8.06 13.91 -17.42
CA HIS A 255 6.76 14.56 -17.47
C HIS A 255 6.61 15.57 -16.33
N TRP A 256 6.89 15.18 -15.09
CA TRP A 256 6.75 16.06 -13.93
C TRP A 256 7.70 17.26 -14.01
N LEU A 257 8.95 17.07 -14.45
CA LEU A 257 9.91 18.17 -14.64
C LEU A 257 9.42 19.21 -15.65
N LYS A 258 8.69 18.79 -16.68
CA LYS A 258 8.21 19.67 -17.75
C LYS A 258 6.86 20.30 -17.41
N ALA A 259 5.90 19.51 -16.93
CA ALA A 259 4.50 19.91 -16.75
C ALA A 259 4.19 20.38 -15.32
N GLU A 260 4.90 19.84 -14.32
CA GLU A 260 4.58 20.00 -12.88
C GLU A 260 5.82 20.35 -12.04
N PRO A 261 6.55 21.42 -12.38
CA PRO A 261 7.84 21.73 -11.76
C PRO A 261 7.77 21.95 -10.24
N GLU A 262 6.63 22.36 -9.69
CA GLU A 262 6.46 22.53 -8.24
C GLU A 262 6.45 21.16 -7.53
N PHE A 263 5.78 20.16 -8.10
CA PHE A 263 5.78 18.80 -7.58
C PHE A 263 7.10 18.09 -7.86
N ALA A 264 7.70 18.34 -9.03
CA ALA A 264 9.00 17.79 -9.38
C ALA A 264 10.14 18.27 -8.47
N ALA A 265 10.01 19.46 -7.85
CA ALA A 265 11.04 20.01 -6.95
C ALA A 265 11.33 19.11 -5.72
N THR A 266 10.39 18.27 -5.32
CA THR A 266 10.51 17.32 -4.21
C THR A 266 10.42 15.86 -4.67
N ALA A 267 10.37 15.61 -5.98
CA ALA A 267 10.30 14.28 -6.54
C ALA A 267 11.62 13.52 -6.39
N VAL A 268 11.54 12.21 -6.29
CA VAL A 268 12.68 11.29 -6.12
C VAL A 268 12.68 10.26 -7.24
N TYR A 269 13.75 10.25 -8.02
CA TYR A 269 14.03 9.17 -8.95
C TYR A 269 14.68 8.01 -8.18
N LEU A 270 14.08 6.85 -8.26
CA LEU A 270 14.55 5.65 -7.57
C LEU A 270 15.51 4.86 -8.47
N VAL A 271 16.51 4.26 -7.85
CA VAL A 271 17.52 3.43 -8.52
C VAL A 271 17.70 2.14 -7.73
N ASP A 272 17.65 0.99 -8.41
CA ASP A 272 17.94 -0.34 -7.84
C ASP A 272 19.43 -0.58 -7.63
#